data_2ea0cc18ee1e3e58125dab771fc33a9d
#
_entry.id   2ea0cc18ee1e3e58125dab771fc33a9d
#
_cell.length_a   1.000
_cell.length_b   1.000
_cell.length_c   1.000
_cell.angle_alpha   90.00
_cell.angle_beta   90.00
_cell.angle_gamma   90.00
#
_symmetry.space_group_name_H-M   'P 1'
#
loop_
_entity.id
_entity.type
_entity.pdbx_description
1 polymer ?
#
loop_
_entity_poly.entity_id
_entity_poly.type
_entity_poly.pdbx_seq_one_letter_code
_entity_poly.pdbx_strand_id
1 'polypeptide(L)'
;MASTVKTRKAFTECAEPKVDEDVFKKIREKGRRAINWHKMPKDGVLLITGFRGEGKTALSWWLVDTLRHVKGYPRQVVAYGLHPEALAALPKWARNSASSPAEVSALTKPSMIVVDEAVFSANARRSMSEENVDWMKLFAIVRHKGHLLIFIAQTSRQVDIQLIDQADLILLKKPSMMQVKTARMELKAQVKEALALLDQKRNSKDWVYVYDPKTDAGKLLPSDMPTWWTEKLSKSYSAVVL
;
A
#
# COMPACT_ATOMS: atom_id res chain seq x y z
N MET A 1 42.41 -13.97 1.46
CA MET A 1 41.23 -14.86 1.56
C MET A 1 40.04 -14.07 0.98
N ALA A 2 39.62 -14.41 -0.24
CA ALA A 2 38.58 -13.70 -0.96
C ALA A 2 37.23 -14.26 -0.53
N SER A 3 36.39 -13.40 0.09
CA SER A 3 35.02 -13.69 0.45
C SER A 3 34.16 -13.67 -0.81
N THR A 4 33.68 -14.83 -1.22
CA THR A 4 32.77 -15.00 -2.36
C THR A 4 31.38 -14.50 -1.96
N VAL A 5 31.02 -13.29 -2.42
CA VAL A 5 29.65 -12.77 -2.36
C VAL A 5 28.79 -13.64 -3.27
N LYS A 6 27.92 -14.46 -2.67
CA LYS A 6 26.89 -15.21 -3.41
C LYS A 6 25.88 -14.22 -4.00
N THR A 7 26.00 -13.95 -5.28
CA THR A 7 24.99 -13.25 -6.09
C THR A 7 23.66 -14.00 -5.97
N ARG A 8 22.67 -13.41 -5.30
CA ARG A 8 21.30 -13.92 -5.26
C ARG A 8 20.71 -13.91 -6.66
N LYS A 9 20.05 -14.99 -7.02
CA LYS A 9 19.40 -15.24 -8.31
C LYS A 9 18.57 -14.04 -8.75
N ALA A 10 18.81 -13.62 -10.00
CA ALA A 10 18.05 -12.63 -10.72
C ALA A 10 16.54 -12.92 -10.64
N PHE A 11 15.74 -11.84 -10.56
CA PHE A 11 14.29 -11.88 -10.63
C PHE A 11 13.84 -12.74 -11.81
N THR A 12 13.13 -13.83 -11.53
CA THR A 12 12.53 -14.66 -12.57
C THR A 12 11.47 -13.81 -13.28
N GLU A 13 11.64 -13.59 -14.57
CA GLU A 13 10.63 -12.91 -15.40
C GLU A 13 9.29 -13.65 -15.29
N CYS A 14 8.35 -13.03 -14.56
CA CYS A 14 6.97 -13.46 -14.65
C CYS A 14 6.46 -13.04 -16.04
N ALA A 15 6.03 -14.02 -16.84
CA ALA A 15 5.36 -13.77 -18.12
C ALA A 15 4.20 -12.78 -17.89
N GLU A 16 4.07 -11.78 -18.76
CA GLU A 16 2.97 -10.81 -18.70
C GLU A 16 1.64 -11.56 -18.70
N PRO A 17 0.81 -11.45 -17.66
CA PRO A 17 -0.48 -12.12 -17.66
C PRO A 17 -1.32 -11.51 -18.78
N LYS A 18 -1.86 -12.35 -19.66
CA LYS A 18 -2.89 -11.94 -20.63
C LYS A 18 -4.02 -11.29 -19.85
N VAL A 19 -4.43 -10.10 -20.29
CA VAL A 19 -5.54 -9.36 -19.67
C VAL A 19 -6.79 -10.19 -19.84
N ASP A 20 -7.32 -10.72 -18.75
CA ASP A 20 -8.55 -11.48 -18.75
C ASP A 20 -9.73 -10.49 -18.64
N GLU A 21 -10.34 -10.17 -19.78
CA GLU A 21 -11.50 -9.25 -19.85
C GLU A 21 -12.69 -9.76 -19.04
N ASP A 22 -12.84 -11.07 -18.85
CA ASP A 22 -13.91 -11.66 -18.05
C ASP A 22 -13.70 -11.40 -16.54
N VAL A 23 -12.44 -11.37 -16.06
CA VAL A 23 -12.13 -10.97 -14.70
C VAL A 23 -12.48 -9.49 -14.52
N PHE A 24 -12.21 -8.66 -15.50
CA PHE A 24 -12.54 -7.23 -15.49
C PHE A 24 -14.06 -6.99 -15.45
N LYS A 25 -14.82 -7.80 -16.17
CA LYS A 25 -16.29 -7.75 -16.21
C LYS A 25 -16.88 -8.14 -14.86
N LYS A 26 -16.42 -9.23 -14.25
CA LYS A 26 -16.83 -9.67 -12.90
C LYS A 26 -16.45 -8.65 -11.80
N ILE A 27 -15.33 -7.95 -11.97
CA ILE A 27 -14.90 -6.85 -11.11
C ILE A 27 -15.84 -5.66 -11.22
N ARG A 28 -16.34 -5.34 -12.41
CA ARG A 28 -17.33 -4.27 -12.64
C ARG A 28 -18.72 -4.60 -12.10
N GLU A 29 -19.16 -5.83 -12.20
CA GLU A 29 -20.53 -6.24 -11.86
C GLU A 29 -20.83 -6.22 -10.35
N LYS A 30 -19.81 -6.37 -9.49
CA LYS A 30 -19.95 -6.40 -8.02
C LYS A 30 -19.95 -5.02 -7.34
N GLY A 31 -20.47 -3.97 -7.97
CA GLY A 31 -20.66 -2.66 -7.31
C GLY A 31 -19.42 -1.77 -7.22
N ARG A 32 -18.33 -2.09 -7.91
CA ARG A 32 -17.06 -1.35 -7.95
C ARG A 32 -17.11 -0.05 -8.76
N ARG A 33 -18.30 0.50 -8.98
CA ARG A 33 -18.54 1.72 -9.77
C ARG A 33 -18.04 3.01 -9.11
N ALA A 34 -17.62 2.96 -7.86
CA ALA A 34 -17.44 4.19 -7.10
C ALA A 34 -16.01 4.73 -7.11
N ILE A 35 -14.98 3.93 -7.33
CA ILE A 35 -13.62 4.44 -7.47
C ILE A 35 -13.36 4.74 -8.94
N ASN A 36 -13.15 6.02 -9.26
CA ASN A 36 -12.70 6.40 -10.59
C ASN A 36 -11.20 6.05 -10.72
N TRP A 37 -10.92 4.84 -11.19
CA TRP A 37 -9.56 4.33 -11.35
C TRP A 37 -8.67 5.23 -12.21
N HIS A 38 -9.24 5.99 -13.14
CA HIS A 38 -8.50 6.95 -13.97
C HIS A 38 -7.98 8.16 -13.18
N LYS A 39 -8.52 8.40 -11.99
CA LYS A 39 -8.05 9.46 -11.07
C LYS A 39 -7.04 8.96 -10.04
N MET A 40 -6.83 7.64 -9.93
CA MET A 40 -5.76 7.12 -9.08
C MET A 40 -4.41 7.44 -9.72
N PRO A 41 -3.38 7.82 -8.93
CA PRO A 41 -2.05 8.06 -9.47
C PRO A 41 -1.49 6.76 -10.07
N LYS A 42 -0.82 6.87 -11.21
CA LYS A 42 -0.17 5.74 -11.90
C LYS A 42 1.21 5.44 -11.33
N ASP A 43 1.81 6.44 -10.77
CA ASP A 43 3.10 6.45 -10.08
C ASP A 43 3.03 7.38 -8.86
N GLY A 44 4.03 7.34 -8.01
CA GLY A 44 4.09 8.16 -6.82
C GLY A 44 3.75 7.38 -5.55
N VAL A 45 3.06 8.02 -4.60
CA VAL A 45 2.85 7.49 -3.24
C VAL A 45 1.38 7.50 -2.85
N LEU A 46 0.87 6.33 -2.45
CA LEU A 46 -0.41 6.16 -1.78
C LEU A 46 -0.16 5.83 -0.30
N LEU A 47 -0.79 6.58 0.60
CA LEU A 47 -0.76 6.29 2.03
C LEU A 47 -2.10 5.72 2.47
N ILE A 48 -2.11 4.54 3.09
CA ILE A 48 -3.29 3.92 3.69
C ILE A 48 -3.12 3.94 5.21
N THR A 49 -4.04 4.57 5.93
CA THR A 49 -4.01 4.58 7.39
C THR A 49 -5.38 4.32 8.01
N GLY A 50 -5.43 4.03 9.31
CA GLY A 50 -6.66 3.72 10.05
C GLY A 50 -6.41 2.75 11.20
N PHE A 51 -7.45 2.47 11.99
CA PHE A 51 -7.32 1.65 13.17
C PHE A 51 -6.97 0.18 12.84
N ARG A 52 -6.34 -0.50 13.81
CA ARG A 52 -6.01 -1.93 13.68
C ARG A 52 -7.27 -2.76 13.41
N GLY A 53 -7.20 -3.70 12.49
CA GLY A 53 -8.33 -4.59 12.15
C GLY A 53 -9.35 -3.99 11.17
N GLU A 54 -9.19 -2.74 10.70
CA GLU A 54 -10.09 -2.10 9.75
C GLU A 54 -9.84 -2.48 8.27
N GLY A 55 -8.99 -3.47 8.00
CA GLY A 55 -8.81 -4.01 6.66
C GLY A 55 -7.85 -3.21 5.74
N LYS A 56 -6.89 -2.46 6.30
CA LYS A 56 -5.90 -1.68 5.52
C LYS A 56 -5.09 -2.54 4.55
N THR A 57 -4.52 -3.64 5.05
CA THR A 57 -3.70 -4.55 4.24
C THR A 57 -4.54 -5.23 3.16
N ALA A 58 -5.78 -5.64 3.47
CA ALA A 58 -6.70 -6.17 2.46
C ALA A 58 -7.05 -5.12 1.39
N LEU A 59 -7.27 -3.86 1.79
CA LEU A 59 -7.50 -2.75 0.87
C LEU A 59 -6.31 -2.53 -0.06
N SER A 60 -5.08 -2.53 0.46
CA SER A 60 -3.88 -2.34 -0.38
C SER A 60 -3.76 -3.40 -1.46
N TRP A 61 -3.98 -4.66 -1.10
CA TRP A 61 -3.93 -5.77 -2.04
C TRP A 61 -5.11 -5.77 -3.03
N TRP A 62 -6.29 -5.32 -2.59
CA TRP A 62 -7.42 -5.13 -3.50
C TRP A 62 -7.15 -4.04 -4.54
N LEU A 63 -6.54 -2.92 -4.12
CA LEU A 63 -6.10 -1.86 -5.03
C LEU A 63 -5.11 -2.39 -6.06
N VAL A 64 -4.06 -3.06 -5.61
CA VAL A 64 -3.04 -3.65 -6.48
C VAL A 64 -3.64 -4.66 -7.45
N ASP A 65 -4.47 -5.61 -6.95
CA ASP A 65 -5.12 -6.62 -7.78
C ASP A 65 -6.04 -6.00 -8.83
N THR A 66 -6.66 -4.87 -8.53
CA THR A 66 -7.51 -4.16 -9.49
C THR A 66 -6.69 -3.32 -10.47
N LEU A 67 -5.73 -2.53 -9.98
CA LEU A 67 -4.95 -1.60 -10.79
C LEU A 67 -4.08 -2.31 -11.82
N ARG A 68 -3.50 -3.47 -11.51
CA ARG A 68 -2.68 -4.25 -12.45
C ARG A 68 -3.43 -4.66 -13.73
N HIS A 69 -4.76 -4.61 -13.73
CA HIS A 69 -5.61 -4.88 -14.89
C HIS A 69 -6.03 -3.59 -15.62
N VAL A 70 -5.75 -2.41 -15.08
CA VAL A 70 -6.08 -1.13 -15.70
C VAL A 70 -4.94 -0.68 -16.59
N LYS A 71 -5.26 -0.27 -17.83
CA LYS A 71 -4.26 0.23 -18.79
C LYS A 71 -3.51 1.45 -18.23
N GLY A 72 -2.19 1.41 -18.32
CA GLY A 72 -1.31 2.50 -17.90
C GLY A 72 -0.81 2.41 -16.46
N TYR A 73 -1.20 1.36 -15.71
CA TYR A 73 -0.61 1.07 -14.40
C TYR A 73 0.49 0.01 -14.50
N PRO A 74 1.47 0.04 -13.56
CA PRO A 74 2.47 -1.01 -13.44
C PRO A 74 1.82 -2.39 -13.27
N ARG A 75 2.34 -3.41 -13.93
CA ARG A 75 1.85 -4.79 -13.79
C ARG A 75 2.70 -5.62 -12.85
N GLN A 76 3.97 -5.26 -12.71
CA GLN A 76 4.85 -5.89 -11.73
C GLN A 76 4.44 -5.43 -10.33
N VAL A 77 4.35 -6.40 -9.42
CA VAL A 77 4.00 -6.17 -8.01
C VAL A 77 5.13 -6.68 -7.15
N VAL A 78 5.49 -5.89 -6.14
CA VAL A 78 6.55 -6.21 -5.19
C VAL A 78 6.01 -6.04 -3.77
N ALA A 79 6.15 -7.06 -2.95
CA ALA A 79 5.86 -7.01 -1.52
C ALA A 79 7.13 -6.63 -0.77
N TYR A 80 7.14 -5.51 -0.07
CA TYR A 80 8.31 -5.06 0.67
C TYR A 80 8.34 -5.66 2.07
N GLY A 81 9.47 -6.27 2.43
CA GLY A 81 9.77 -6.72 3.79
C GLY A 81 8.89 -7.85 4.32
N LEU A 82 8.12 -8.54 3.49
CA LEU A 82 7.29 -9.64 3.93
C LEU A 82 8.13 -10.88 4.30
N HIS A 83 7.73 -11.49 5.41
CA HIS A 83 8.28 -12.80 5.81
C HIS A 83 7.97 -13.87 4.75
N PRO A 84 8.89 -14.85 4.52
CA PRO A 84 8.71 -15.89 3.50
C PRO A 84 7.38 -16.64 3.56
N GLU A 85 6.83 -16.90 4.76
CA GLU A 85 5.54 -17.58 4.91
C GLU A 85 4.36 -16.73 4.41
N ALA A 86 4.35 -15.44 4.76
CA ALA A 86 3.34 -14.51 4.28
C ALA A 86 3.45 -14.32 2.76
N LEU A 87 4.68 -14.22 2.25
CA LEU A 87 4.95 -14.12 0.82
C LEU A 87 4.47 -15.38 0.06
N ALA A 88 4.72 -16.59 0.61
CA ALA A 88 4.26 -17.84 0.00
C ALA A 88 2.73 -17.97 -0.05
N ALA A 89 2.01 -17.33 0.88
CA ALA A 89 0.56 -17.32 0.92
C ALA A 89 -0.08 -16.36 -0.10
N LEU A 90 0.70 -15.44 -0.69
CA LEU A 90 0.22 -14.55 -1.76
C LEU A 90 0.05 -15.31 -3.08
N PRO A 91 -0.80 -14.79 -3.99
CA PRO A 91 -0.85 -15.26 -5.37
C PRO A 91 0.52 -15.20 -6.06
N LYS A 92 0.80 -16.09 -7.00
CA LYS A 92 2.10 -16.17 -7.69
C LYS A 92 2.57 -14.81 -8.25
N TRP A 93 1.66 -14.02 -8.82
CA TRP A 93 1.96 -12.71 -9.40
C TRP A 93 2.38 -11.64 -8.36
N ALA A 94 2.11 -11.87 -7.07
CA ALA A 94 2.42 -10.95 -5.96
C ALA A 94 3.61 -11.41 -5.11
N ARG A 95 4.34 -12.44 -5.53
CA ARG A 95 5.43 -13.05 -4.74
C ARG A 95 6.81 -12.45 -4.98
N ASN A 96 6.94 -11.43 -5.84
CA ASN A 96 8.20 -10.68 -5.89
C ASN A 96 8.36 -9.89 -4.60
N SER A 97 9.57 -9.91 -4.05
CA SER A 97 9.84 -9.22 -2.78
C SER A 97 11.08 -8.34 -2.89
N ALA A 98 11.11 -7.30 -2.10
CA ALA A 98 12.27 -6.48 -1.82
C ALA A 98 12.42 -6.35 -0.30
N SER A 99 13.64 -6.26 0.18
CA SER A 99 13.96 -6.18 1.61
C SER A 99 14.64 -4.85 1.99
N SER A 100 14.97 -4.03 1.00
CA SER A 100 15.58 -2.72 1.21
C SER A 100 15.11 -1.70 0.19
N PRO A 101 15.16 -0.38 0.50
CA PRO A 101 14.89 0.67 -0.47
C PRO A 101 15.84 0.63 -1.69
N ALA A 102 17.08 0.18 -1.48
CA ALA A 102 18.05 0.02 -2.55
C ALA A 102 17.60 -1.06 -3.56
N GLU A 103 17.05 -2.20 -3.08
CA GLU A 103 16.48 -3.21 -3.97
C GLU A 103 15.29 -2.67 -4.77
N VAL A 104 14.42 -1.86 -4.15
CA VAL A 104 13.32 -1.19 -4.87
C VAL A 104 13.87 -0.20 -5.90
N SER A 105 14.89 0.57 -5.53
CA SER A 105 15.56 1.50 -6.44
C SER A 105 16.25 0.81 -7.61
N ALA A 106 16.67 -0.45 -7.46
CA ALA A 106 17.30 -1.24 -8.51
C ALA A 106 16.29 -1.86 -9.50
N LEU A 107 14.98 -1.78 -9.23
CA LEU A 107 13.97 -2.30 -10.15
C LEU A 107 14.04 -1.55 -11.50
N THR A 108 14.10 -2.32 -12.58
CA THR A 108 14.21 -1.77 -13.96
C THR A 108 12.85 -1.52 -14.60
N LYS A 109 11.80 -2.18 -14.12
CA LYS A 109 10.43 -2.05 -14.66
C LYS A 109 9.54 -1.28 -13.68
N PRO A 110 8.63 -0.43 -14.16
CA PRO A 110 7.59 0.18 -13.33
C PRO A 110 6.86 -0.89 -12.49
N SER A 111 6.73 -0.62 -11.20
CA SER A 111 6.21 -1.61 -10.24
C SER A 111 5.26 -0.99 -9.24
N MET A 112 4.26 -1.74 -8.80
CA MET A 112 3.49 -1.41 -7.60
C MET A 112 4.13 -2.08 -6.40
N ILE A 113 4.53 -1.31 -5.41
CA ILE A 113 5.25 -1.77 -4.23
C ILE A 113 4.36 -1.59 -3.01
N VAL A 114 4.02 -2.70 -2.33
CA VAL A 114 3.24 -2.69 -1.09
C VAL A 114 4.19 -2.75 0.09
N VAL A 115 4.15 -1.71 0.93
CA VAL A 115 4.99 -1.55 2.13
C VAL A 115 4.09 -1.56 3.36
N ASP A 116 4.17 -2.60 4.19
CA ASP A 116 3.41 -2.66 5.44
C ASP A 116 4.22 -2.07 6.60
N GLU A 117 3.56 -1.30 7.47
CA GLU A 117 4.17 -0.60 8.60
C GLU A 117 4.93 -1.51 9.57
N ALA A 118 4.50 -2.77 9.71
CA ALA A 118 5.19 -3.73 10.56
C ALA A 118 6.69 -3.84 10.20
N VAL A 119 7.02 -3.67 8.93
CA VAL A 119 8.39 -3.67 8.44
C VAL A 119 9.07 -2.32 8.68
N PHE A 120 8.32 -1.22 8.51
CA PHE A 120 8.85 0.13 8.67
C PHE A 120 9.10 0.49 10.15
N SER A 121 8.23 0.05 11.07
CA SER A 121 8.35 0.35 12.49
C SER A 121 9.47 -0.42 13.19
N ALA A 122 9.82 -1.61 12.70
CA ALA A 122 10.98 -2.36 13.20
C ALA A 122 12.28 -1.62 12.92
N ASN A 123 12.35 -0.88 11.83
CA ASN A 123 13.53 -0.14 11.38
C ASN A 123 13.51 1.34 11.83
N ALA A 124 12.35 1.97 11.93
CA ALA A 124 12.20 3.38 12.34
C ALA A 124 12.62 3.66 13.80
N ARG A 125 12.71 2.64 14.66
CA ARG A 125 13.27 2.77 16.02
C ARG A 125 14.79 3.03 16.02
N ARG A 126 15.46 2.85 14.88
CA ARG A 126 16.84 3.24 14.65
C ARG A 126 16.85 4.59 13.91
N SER A 127 16.38 5.63 14.62
CA SER A 127 16.42 7.02 14.13
C SER A 127 17.83 7.36 13.62
N MET A 128 17.95 7.95 12.44
CA MET A 128 19.17 8.28 11.69
C MET A 128 19.90 7.09 11.05
N SER A 129 19.23 5.98 10.78
CA SER A 129 19.83 4.90 10.00
C SER A 129 19.96 5.30 8.52
N GLU A 130 20.99 4.77 7.86
CA GLU A 130 21.20 4.88 6.41
C GLU A 130 19.92 4.54 5.61
N GLU A 131 19.07 3.68 6.17
CA GLU A 131 17.79 3.27 5.58
C GLU A 131 16.77 4.42 5.45
N ASN A 132 16.72 5.35 6.41
CA ASN A 132 15.83 6.52 6.28
C ASN A 132 16.29 7.44 5.15
N VAL A 133 17.59 7.60 4.96
CA VAL A 133 18.15 8.34 3.84
C VAL A 133 17.82 7.67 2.52
N ASP A 134 17.85 6.35 2.47
CA ASP A 134 17.53 5.58 1.27
C ASP A 134 16.04 5.64 0.91
N TRP A 135 15.13 5.66 1.90
CA TRP A 135 13.72 5.94 1.67
C TRP A 135 13.49 7.33 1.08
N MET A 136 14.18 8.35 1.57
CA MET A 136 14.09 9.70 1.04
C MET A 136 14.55 9.78 -0.41
N LYS A 137 15.67 9.15 -0.72
CA LYS A 137 16.15 9.03 -2.11
C LYS A 137 15.14 8.30 -2.99
N LEU A 138 14.52 7.22 -2.47
CA LEU A 138 13.51 6.46 -3.20
C LEU A 138 12.28 7.32 -3.51
N PHE A 139 11.77 8.10 -2.55
CA PHE A 139 10.62 9.00 -2.79
C PHE A 139 10.92 10.02 -3.89
N ALA A 140 12.15 10.53 -3.95
CA ALA A 140 12.54 11.47 -5.00
C ALA A 140 12.52 10.87 -6.40
N ILE A 141 12.83 9.57 -6.55
CA ILE A 141 12.95 8.91 -7.85
C ILE A 141 11.76 8.03 -8.25
N VAL A 142 10.83 7.78 -7.33
CA VAL A 142 9.74 6.82 -7.54
C VAL A 142 8.90 7.16 -8.77
N ARG A 143 8.59 8.43 -8.98
CA ARG A 143 7.83 8.91 -10.15
C ARG A 143 8.63 8.78 -11.44
N HIS A 144 9.92 9.13 -11.40
CA HIS A 144 10.79 9.01 -12.59
C HIS A 144 10.93 7.56 -13.07
N LYS A 145 10.83 6.61 -12.14
CA LYS A 145 10.85 5.17 -12.44
C LYS A 145 9.47 4.60 -12.75
N GLY A 146 8.42 5.40 -12.65
CA GLY A 146 7.04 4.95 -12.84
C GLY A 146 6.57 3.95 -11.77
N HIS A 147 7.17 3.98 -10.57
CA HIS A 147 6.73 3.13 -9.46
C HIS A 147 5.54 3.75 -8.73
N LEU A 148 4.64 2.90 -8.24
CA LEU A 148 3.57 3.26 -7.33
C LEU A 148 3.84 2.62 -5.97
N LEU A 149 4.22 3.43 -4.97
CA LEU A 149 4.39 2.97 -3.60
C LEU A 149 3.07 3.03 -2.85
N ILE A 150 2.69 1.95 -2.19
CA ILE A 150 1.48 1.83 -1.37
C ILE A 150 1.93 1.55 0.05
N PHE A 151 1.96 2.61 0.87
CA PHE A 151 2.31 2.52 2.27
C PHE A 151 1.09 2.27 3.14
N ILE A 152 1.22 1.33 4.08
CA ILE A 152 0.20 1.01 5.07
C ILE A 152 0.72 1.41 6.43
N ALA A 153 0.01 2.30 7.13
CA ALA A 153 0.34 2.74 8.49
C ALA A 153 -0.84 2.59 9.44
N GLN A 154 -0.58 2.26 10.70
CA GLN A 154 -1.66 2.14 11.69
C GLN A 154 -2.17 3.50 12.13
N THR A 155 -1.30 4.49 12.22
CA THR A 155 -1.69 5.84 12.63
C THR A 155 -0.88 6.91 11.88
N SER A 156 -1.49 8.05 11.61
CA SER A 156 -0.80 9.18 11.00
C SER A 156 0.35 9.72 11.88
N ARG A 157 0.29 9.47 13.20
CA ARG A 157 1.34 9.91 14.15
C ARG A 157 2.67 9.18 13.94
N GLN A 158 2.61 7.92 13.51
CA GLN A 158 3.80 7.08 13.29
C GLN A 158 4.41 7.29 11.90
N VAL A 159 3.64 7.89 11.01
CA VAL A 159 4.10 8.20 9.64
C VAL A 159 5.03 9.40 9.68
N ASP A 160 6.16 9.33 8.99
CA ASP A 160 7.02 10.48 8.79
C ASP A 160 6.26 11.60 8.07
N ILE A 161 6.47 12.85 8.46
CA ILE A 161 5.80 14.01 7.85
C ILE A 161 6.12 14.09 6.36
N GLN A 162 7.33 13.73 5.97
CA GLN A 162 7.76 13.74 4.59
C GLN A 162 7.00 12.73 3.73
N LEU A 163 6.60 11.58 4.30
CA LEU A 163 5.75 10.62 3.59
C LEU A 163 4.33 11.19 3.39
N ILE A 164 3.81 11.95 4.35
CA ILE A 164 2.51 12.63 4.22
C ILE A 164 2.60 13.69 3.11
N ASP A 165 3.65 14.50 3.11
CA ASP A 165 3.89 15.57 2.13
C ASP A 165 4.09 15.02 0.70
N GLN A 166 4.68 13.83 0.58
CA GLN A 166 4.89 13.16 -0.70
C GLN A 166 3.69 12.34 -1.18
N ALA A 167 2.67 12.15 -0.32
CA ALA A 167 1.52 11.34 -0.69
C ALA A 167 0.67 12.01 -1.77
N ASP A 168 0.42 11.29 -2.87
CA ASP A 168 -0.47 11.71 -3.93
C ASP A 168 -1.94 11.53 -3.58
N LEU A 169 -2.24 10.47 -2.81
CA LEU A 169 -3.55 10.22 -2.21
C LEU A 169 -3.37 9.59 -0.83
N ILE A 170 -4.28 9.93 0.08
CA ILE A 170 -4.35 9.35 1.42
C ILE A 170 -5.69 8.64 1.57
N LEU A 171 -5.64 7.35 1.90
CA LEU A 171 -6.79 6.49 2.08
C LEU A 171 -6.96 6.20 3.56
N LEU A 172 -8.08 6.64 4.12
CA LEU A 172 -8.37 6.48 5.54
C LEU A 172 -9.44 5.39 5.73
N LYS A 173 -9.04 4.28 6.34
CA LYS A 173 -9.96 3.33 6.96
C LYS A 173 -10.39 3.90 8.32
N LYS A 174 -11.47 3.39 8.89
CA LYS A 174 -12.05 3.94 10.12
C LYS A 174 -10.98 4.14 11.21
N PRO A 175 -10.72 5.39 11.64
CA PRO A 175 -9.81 5.67 12.74
C PRO A 175 -10.54 5.48 14.09
N SER A 176 -9.78 5.30 15.18
CA SER A 176 -10.32 5.37 16.53
C SER A 176 -10.43 6.82 17.01
N MET A 177 -11.24 7.07 18.04
CA MET A 177 -11.32 8.38 18.71
C MET A 177 -9.95 8.84 19.24
N MET A 178 -9.12 7.91 19.73
CA MET A 178 -7.77 8.24 20.17
C MET A 178 -6.88 8.68 19.00
N GLN A 179 -7.00 8.02 17.84
CA GLN A 179 -6.26 8.42 16.65
C GLN A 179 -6.68 9.80 16.14
N VAL A 180 -7.95 10.18 16.27
CA VAL A 180 -8.39 11.56 15.97
C VAL A 180 -7.73 12.58 16.89
N LYS A 181 -7.65 12.28 18.21
CA LYS A 181 -7.03 13.17 19.19
C LYS A 181 -5.52 13.33 18.96
N THR A 182 -4.85 12.26 18.55
CA THR A 182 -3.39 12.19 18.41
C THR A 182 -2.90 12.30 16.96
N ALA A 183 -3.82 12.53 16.01
CA ALA A 183 -3.45 12.71 14.60
C ALA A 183 -2.49 13.90 14.44
N ARG A 184 -1.61 13.79 13.46
CA ARG A 184 -0.77 14.91 13.03
C ARG A 184 -1.66 16.08 12.58
N MET A 185 -1.18 17.30 12.84
CA MET A 185 -1.97 18.52 12.57
C MET A 185 -2.40 18.59 11.09
N GLU A 186 -1.53 18.17 10.19
CA GLU A 186 -1.70 18.17 8.74
C GLU A 186 -2.88 17.30 8.27
N LEU A 187 -3.21 16.25 9.03
CA LEU A 187 -4.27 15.30 8.69
C LEU A 187 -5.43 15.27 9.71
N LYS A 188 -5.39 16.12 10.71
CA LYS A 188 -6.33 16.05 11.83
C LYS A 188 -7.77 16.30 11.40
N ALA A 189 -7.99 17.25 10.50
CA ALA A 189 -9.31 17.54 9.96
C ALA A 189 -9.85 16.35 9.16
N GLN A 190 -9.05 15.78 8.27
CA GLN A 190 -9.39 14.67 7.40
C GLN A 190 -9.65 13.38 8.20
N VAL A 191 -8.84 13.12 9.24
CA VAL A 191 -9.04 11.96 10.13
C VAL A 191 -10.35 12.10 10.92
N LYS A 192 -10.70 13.31 11.38
CA LYS A 192 -11.97 13.61 12.06
C LYS A 192 -13.16 13.41 11.10
N GLU A 193 -13.08 13.94 9.89
CA GLU A 193 -14.10 13.80 8.86
C GLU A 193 -14.30 12.34 8.46
N ALA A 194 -13.21 11.61 8.23
CA ALA A 194 -13.24 10.18 7.93
C ALA A 194 -13.97 9.39 9.02
N LEU A 195 -13.71 9.67 10.31
CA LEU A 195 -14.42 9.04 11.41
C LEU A 195 -15.91 9.33 11.33
N ALA A 196 -16.31 10.60 11.19
CA ALA A 196 -17.70 11.01 11.15
C ALA A 196 -18.50 10.34 10.02
N LEU A 197 -17.89 10.22 8.84
CA LEU A 197 -18.53 9.59 7.68
C LEU A 197 -18.55 8.05 7.78
N LEU A 198 -17.48 7.44 8.28
CA LEU A 198 -17.37 5.99 8.41
C LEU A 198 -18.22 5.44 9.56
N ASP A 199 -18.44 6.21 10.63
CA ASP A 199 -19.34 5.83 11.73
C ASP A 199 -20.81 5.69 11.29
N GLN A 200 -21.21 6.41 10.24
CA GLN A 200 -22.57 6.32 9.69
C GLN A 200 -22.77 5.04 8.85
N LYS A 201 -21.72 4.28 8.57
CA LYS A 201 -21.81 3.07 7.74
C LYS A 201 -22.06 1.84 8.60
N ARG A 202 -23.03 1.00 8.17
CA ARG A 202 -23.34 -0.27 8.84
C ARG A 202 -22.10 -1.18 8.99
N ASN A 203 -21.25 -1.22 7.96
CA ASN A 203 -19.97 -1.89 7.97
C ASN A 203 -18.88 -0.95 7.43
N SER A 204 -18.13 -0.33 8.34
CA SER A 204 -17.05 0.61 7.98
C SER A 204 -15.96 -0.03 7.14
N LYS A 205 -15.76 -1.36 7.26
CA LYS A 205 -14.72 -2.07 6.50
C LYS A 205 -14.96 -2.09 4.99
N ASP A 206 -16.22 -1.93 4.55
CA ASP A 206 -16.59 -1.87 3.14
C ASP A 206 -16.43 -0.47 2.53
N TRP A 207 -15.87 0.46 3.31
CA TRP A 207 -15.71 1.85 2.90
C TRP A 207 -14.30 2.35 3.16
N VAL A 208 -13.91 3.36 2.38
CA VAL A 208 -12.66 4.09 2.55
C VAL A 208 -12.90 5.57 2.27
N TYR A 209 -12.37 6.43 3.12
CA TYR A 209 -12.32 7.86 2.85
C TYR A 209 -11.03 8.16 2.08
N VAL A 210 -11.17 8.68 0.88
CA VAL A 210 -10.06 9.03 -0.03
C VAL A 210 -9.89 10.54 0.02
N TYR A 211 -8.70 10.98 0.38
CA TYR A 211 -8.32 12.38 0.45
C TYR A 211 -7.21 12.67 -0.57
N ASP A 212 -7.42 13.70 -1.36
CA ASP A 212 -6.46 14.24 -2.33
C ASP A 212 -5.82 15.52 -1.76
N PRO A 213 -4.54 15.46 -1.32
CA PRO A 213 -3.87 16.63 -0.76
C PRO A 213 -3.69 17.78 -1.74
N LYS A 214 -3.69 17.50 -3.06
CA LYS A 214 -3.49 18.54 -4.08
C LYS A 214 -4.71 19.44 -4.26
N THR A 215 -5.89 18.89 -4.04
CA THR A 215 -7.17 19.62 -4.21
C THR A 215 -7.83 19.91 -2.88
N ASP A 216 -7.26 19.45 -1.77
CA ASP A 216 -7.85 19.49 -0.41
C ASP A 216 -9.27 18.90 -0.39
N ALA A 217 -9.50 17.87 -1.19
CA ALA A 217 -10.80 17.25 -1.35
C ALA A 217 -10.83 15.83 -0.78
N GLY A 218 -11.85 15.55 0.02
CA GLY A 218 -12.12 14.24 0.58
C GLY A 218 -13.41 13.62 0.06
N LYS A 219 -13.44 12.29 -0.09
CA LYS A 219 -14.62 11.56 -0.53
C LYS A 219 -14.69 10.17 0.06
N LEU A 220 -15.88 9.80 0.54
CA LEU A 220 -16.14 8.44 0.98
C LEU A 220 -16.49 7.55 -0.21
N LEU A 221 -15.74 6.46 -0.39
CA LEU A 221 -15.92 5.51 -1.47
C LEU A 221 -16.08 4.09 -0.92
N PRO A 222 -16.83 3.21 -1.61
CA PRO A 222 -16.84 1.80 -1.26
C PRO A 222 -15.47 1.16 -1.53
N SER A 223 -15.09 0.22 -0.68
CA SER A 223 -13.89 -0.59 -0.81
C SER A 223 -14.24 -2.06 -0.62
N ASP A 224 -13.35 -2.93 -1.08
CA ASP A 224 -13.53 -4.37 -0.97
C ASP A 224 -12.19 -5.03 -0.58
N MET A 225 -12.15 -6.33 -0.53
CA MET A 225 -10.95 -7.13 -0.38
C MET A 225 -10.77 -8.05 -1.59
N PRO A 226 -9.56 -8.51 -1.88
CA PRO A 226 -9.36 -9.47 -2.98
C PRO A 226 -10.14 -10.76 -2.71
N THR A 227 -10.63 -11.42 -3.77
CA THR A 227 -11.35 -12.69 -3.65
C THR A 227 -10.50 -13.82 -3.08
N TRP A 228 -9.18 -13.72 -3.20
CA TRP A 228 -8.19 -14.66 -2.65
C TRP A 228 -7.72 -14.30 -1.24
N TRP A 229 -8.20 -13.18 -0.66
CA TRP A 229 -7.86 -12.78 0.71
C TRP A 229 -8.53 -13.69 1.71
N THR A 230 -7.74 -14.32 2.59
CA THR A 230 -8.23 -15.25 3.60
C THR A 230 -7.86 -14.78 5.01
N GLU A 231 -8.58 -15.26 6.03
CA GLU A 231 -8.24 -15.00 7.42
C GLU A 231 -6.84 -15.54 7.79
N LYS A 232 -6.46 -16.69 7.21
CA LYS A 232 -5.13 -17.28 7.39
C LYS A 232 -4.04 -16.31 6.89
N LEU A 233 -4.23 -15.74 5.71
CA LEU A 233 -3.31 -14.75 5.15
C LEU A 233 -3.26 -13.49 6.02
N SER A 234 -4.40 -13.00 6.50
CA SER A 234 -4.46 -11.86 7.41
C SER A 234 -3.67 -12.10 8.70
N LYS A 235 -3.76 -13.31 9.27
CA LYS A 235 -3.00 -13.71 10.47
C LYS A 235 -1.49 -13.83 10.20
N SER A 236 -1.07 -14.33 9.03
CA SER A 236 0.36 -14.43 8.67
C SER A 236 1.03 -13.06 8.57
N TYR A 237 0.31 -12.01 8.18
CA TYR A 237 0.79 -10.63 8.25
C TYR A 237 0.98 -10.13 9.68
N SER A 238 0.18 -10.60 10.63
CA SER A 238 0.26 -10.21 12.04
C SER A 238 1.37 -10.95 12.79
N ALA A 239 1.76 -12.14 12.35
CA ALA A 239 2.78 -12.96 13.00
C ALA A 239 4.22 -12.45 12.78
N VAL A 240 4.41 -11.53 11.85
CA VAL A 240 5.72 -10.92 11.51
C VAL A 240 6.16 -9.85 12.52
N VAL A 241 5.34 -9.53 13.51
CA VAL A 241 5.53 -8.38 14.44
C VAL A 241 6.10 -8.80 15.80
N LEU A 242 6.52 -10.05 15.98
CA LEU A 242 7.10 -10.53 17.25
C LEU A 242 8.60 -10.78 17.12
#